data_c791514c076efdfc6fce341e7e8639d6
#
_entry.id   c791514c076efdfc6fce341e7e8639d6
#
_cell.length_a   1.000
_cell.length_b   1.000
_cell.length_c   1.000
_cell.angle_alpha   90.00
_cell.angle_beta   90.00
_cell.angle_gamma   90.00
#
_symmetry.space_group_name_H-M   'P 1'
#
loop_
_entity.id
_entity.type
_entity.pdbx_description
1 polymer ?
#
loop_
_entity_poly.entity_id
_entity_poly.type
_entity_poly.pdbx_seq_one_letter_code
_entity_poly.pdbx_strand_id
1 'polypeptide(L)'
;MSRFLRNAALAALTMAAAGAFASAASAQTYSRLVVFGDSLSDNGNLFAATGGASPTSPPYFQGRFSNGPAFTELLGFNAGRSAAGASVTGSINYAYGGARTDSSAFPPGMRNQLLAYTGAGGTFRSTDLVSILGGANNIFQGLPAAGASPNPTGAIAPVVSAAAADMNFLVNSIAAAGAGTILVGNIPSLGNAPQFRGTVAAPLAEFAGTSFNSALLAGLMTTAAARPGTNIILFDIYKVGAALTANPGAFGLTNVTDACFNGITVCATPNTYLFWDGVHPTAAGHQLIARLANDYLYYGDIGAQSTVQAETAFRQREDLLDLASEGMSGRADWQAGTHLTFGAIADSVETDARGS
;
A
#
# COMPACT_ATOMS: atom_id res chain seq x y z
N MET A 1 -20.14 -4.62 54.08
CA MET A 1 -19.87 -4.39 52.64
C MET A 1 -18.74 -5.31 52.23
N SER A 2 -19.03 -6.31 51.44
CA SER A 2 -18.11 -7.39 51.11
C SER A 2 -16.95 -6.89 50.17
N ARG A 3 -15.80 -7.55 50.28
CA ARG A 3 -14.64 -7.30 49.38
C ARG A 3 -15.01 -7.33 47.91
N PHE A 4 -16.08 -8.04 47.54
CA PHE A 4 -16.62 -8.13 46.18
C PHE A 4 -17.17 -6.78 45.66
N LEU A 5 -17.87 -6.01 46.48
CA LEU A 5 -18.42 -4.70 46.08
C LEU A 5 -17.33 -3.62 45.95
N ARG A 6 -16.24 -3.72 46.71
CA ARG A 6 -15.10 -2.81 46.59
C ARG A 6 -14.31 -3.06 45.27
N ASN A 7 -14.14 -4.33 44.89
CA ASN A 7 -13.42 -4.66 43.64
C ASN A 7 -14.23 -4.33 42.41
N ALA A 8 -15.57 -4.51 42.42
CA ALA A 8 -16.45 -4.10 41.34
C ALA A 8 -16.50 -2.56 41.16
N ALA A 9 -16.46 -1.80 42.27
CA ALA A 9 -16.41 -0.33 42.21
C ALA A 9 -15.06 0.18 41.67
N LEU A 10 -13.94 -0.49 42.01
CA LEU A 10 -12.61 -0.13 41.48
C LEU A 10 -12.51 -0.45 39.99
N ALA A 11 -13.05 -1.58 39.54
CA ALA A 11 -13.07 -1.95 38.11
C ALA A 11 -13.98 -1.02 37.28
N ALA A 12 -15.10 -0.56 37.85
CA ALA A 12 -15.96 0.42 37.19
C ALA A 12 -15.31 1.81 37.10
N LEU A 13 -14.51 2.21 38.12
CA LEU A 13 -13.81 3.49 38.12
C LEU A 13 -12.63 3.50 37.14
N THR A 14 -11.93 2.37 36.98
CA THR A 14 -10.85 2.25 35.97
C THR A 14 -11.40 2.23 34.53
N MET A 15 -12.56 1.60 34.30
CA MET A 15 -13.21 1.67 32.98
C MET A 15 -13.77 3.08 32.67
N ALA A 16 -14.29 3.80 33.67
CA ALA A 16 -14.76 5.17 33.49
C ALA A 16 -13.60 6.16 33.26
N ALA A 17 -12.43 5.93 33.88
CA ALA A 17 -11.23 6.75 33.68
C ALA A 17 -10.61 6.47 32.29
N ALA A 18 -10.62 5.23 31.79
CA ALA A 18 -10.18 4.90 30.44
C ALA A 18 -11.11 5.48 29.36
N GLY A 19 -12.42 5.59 29.63
CA GLY A 19 -13.39 6.22 28.72
C GLY A 19 -13.31 7.74 28.67
N ALA A 20 -12.76 8.41 29.71
CA ALA A 20 -12.67 9.87 29.77
C ALA A 20 -11.47 10.45 29.00
N PHE A 21 -10.51 9.61 28.59
CA PHE A 21 -9.36 10.00 27.76
C PHE A 21 -9.47 9.60 26.29
N ALA A 22 -10.59 9.01 25.87
CA ALA A 22 -10.91 8.91 24.46
C ALA A 22 -11.37 10.31 23.99
N SER A 23 -10.43 11.27 23.89
CA SER A 23 -10.60 12.34 22.91
C SER A 23 -10.83 11.62 21.59
N ALA A 24 -11.99 11.86 20.97
CA ALA A 24 -12.25 11.37 19.62
C ALA A 24 -11.03 11.73 18.78
N ALA A 25 -10.21 10.75 18.43
CA ALA A 25 -9.14 10.95 17.48
C ALA A 25 -9.88 11.32 16.19
N SER A 26 -9.90 12.61 15.87
CA SER A 26 -10.47 13.09 14.64
C SER A 26 -9.53 12.58 13.55
N ALA A 27 -10.01 11.66 12.71
CA ALA A 27 -9.28 11.25 11.53
C ALA A 27 -8.83 12.51 10.79
N GLN A 28 -7.56 12.59 10.42
CA GLN A 28 -7.03 13.74 9.71
C GLN A 28 -7.78 13.87 8.39
N THR A 29 -8.41 15.01 8.18
CA THR A 29 -9.06 15.33 6.90
C THR A 29 -8.00 15.91 5.96
N TYR A 30 -7.62 15.14 4.94
CA TYR A 30 -6.69 15.61 3.92
C TYR A 30 -7.38 16.62 2.98
N SER A 31 -6.68 17.69 2.64
CA SER A 31 -7.21 18.74 1.74
C SER A 31 -7.13 18.33 0.27
N ARG A 32 -6.12 17.49 -0.09
CA ARG A 32 -5.93 16.99 -1.45
C ARG A 32 -5.00 15.76 -1.44
N LEU A 33 -5.01 15.05 -2.58
CA LEU A 33 -4.13 13.92 -2.86
C LEU A 33 -3.14 14.28 -3.97
N VAL A 34 -1.85 14.02 -3.74
CA VAL A 34 -0.80 14.07 -4.78
C VAL A 34 -0.24 12.66 -4.97
N VAL A 35 -0.22 12.16 -6.21
CA VAL A 35 0.16 10.78 -6.51
C VAL A 35 1.40 10.74 -7.38
N PHE A 36 2.39 9.94 -6.99
CA PHE A 36 3.56 9.54 -7.78
C PHE A 36 3.62 8.01 -7.82
N GLY A 37 3.97 7.45 -8.98
CA GLY A 37 4.03 6.00 -9.06
C GLY A 37 4.06 5.44 -10.46
N ASP A 38 3.68 4.18 -10.54
CA ASP A 38 3.64 3.38 -11.76
C ASP A 38 2.21 3.01 -12.17
N SER A 39 2.07 1.89 -12.90
CA SER A 39 0.78 1.41 -13.42
C SER A 39 -0.29 1.13 -12.37
N LEU A 40 0.09 0.81 -11.12
CA LEU A 40 -0.87 0.56 -10.05
C LEU A 40 -1.58 1.84 -9.59
N SER A 41 -0.99 2.99 -9.88
CA SER A 41 -1.51 4.32 -9.50
C SER A 41 -1.92 5.18 -10.70
N ASP A 42 -1.55 4.80 -11.94
CA ASP A 42 -1.81 5.56 -13.15
C ASP A 42 -3.32 5.63 -13.45
N ASN A 43 -3.87 6.85 -13.44
CA ASN A 43 -5.28 7.10 -13.77
C ASN A 43 -5.51 7.46 -15.26
N GLY A 44 -4.57 7.07 -16.13
CA GLY A 44 -4.60 7.26 -17.59
C GLY A 44 -3.62 8.31 -18.09
N ASN A 45 -2.57 8.62 -17.35
CA ASN A 45 -1.51 9.52 -17.80
C ASN A 45 -0.74 8.93 -18.98
N LEU A 46 -0.31 7.65 -18.91
CA LEU A 46 0.38 7.01 -20.03
C LEU A 46 -0.52 6.93 -21.26
N PHE A 47 -1.80 6.58 -21.08
CA PHE A 47 -2.77 6.54 -22.16
C PHE A 47 -2.90 7.89 -22.86
N ALA A 48 -3.03 8.98 -22.10
CA ALA A 48 -3.08 10.33 -22.66
C ALA A 48 -1.76 10.72 -23.35
N ALA A 49 -0.61 10.44 -22.75
CA ALA A 49 0.70 10.76 -23.30
C ALA A 49 1.05 9.97 -24.57
N THR A 50 0.45 8.79 -24.74
CA THR A 50 0.61 7.95 -25.95
C THR A 50 -0.50 8.15 -27.01
N GLY A 51 -1.35 9.17 -26.82
CA GLY A 51 -2.47 9.41 -27.75
C GLY A 51 -3.50 8.28 -27.78
N GLY A 52 -3.64 7.54 -26.66
CA GLY A 52 -4.58 6.42 -26.56
C GLY A 52 -4.00 5.05 -26.91
N ALA A 53 -2.69 4.95 -27.14
CA ALA A 53 -2.07 3.71 -27.61
C ALA A 53 -1.79 2.69 -26.48
N SER A 54 -1.51 3.16 -25.25
CA SER A 54 -1.14 2.27 -24.14
C SER A 54 -1.73 2.71 -22.77
N PRO A 55 -2.33 1.78 -22.03
CA PRO A 55 -2.72 0.42 -22.44
C PRO A 55 -3.88 0.46 -23.44
N THR A 56 -4.00 -0.59 -24.29
CA THR A 56 -5.10 -0.71 -25.26
C THR A 56 -6.46 -0.71 -24.54
N SER A 57 -7.31 0.24 -24.86
CA SER A 57 -8.56 0.45 -24.14
C SER A 57 -9.75 0.43 -25.14
N PRO A 58 -10.66 -0.58 -25.09
CA PRO A 58 -10.69 -1.77 -24.22
C PRO A 58 -9.62 -2.81 -24.58
N PRO A 59 -9.36 -3.89 -23.81
CA PRO A 59 -10.09 -4.33 -22.62
C PRO A 59 -9.67 -3.65 -21.31
N TYR A 60 -8.62 -2.83 -21.35
CA TYR A 60 -8.25 -2.00 -20.20
C TYR A 60 -9.23 -0.82 -20.04
N PHE A 61 -9.53 -0.46 -18.81
CA PHE A 61 -10.52 0.57 -18.48
C PHE A 61 -9.94 1.98 -18.66
N GLN A 62 -10.32 2.68 -19.74
CA GLN A 62 -10.02 4.11 -19.94
C GLN A 62 -8.55 4.51 -19.64
N GLY A 63 -7.61 3.68 -20.09
CA GLY A 63 -6.18 3.93 -19.91
C GLY A 63 -5.59 3.52 -18.57
N ARG A 64 -6.36 2.88 -17.67
CA ARG A 64 -5.83 2.25 -16.46
C ARG A 64 -5.30 0.86 -16.78
N PHE A 65 -4.32 0.40 -16.03
CA PHE A 65 -3.79 -0.97 -16.14
C PHE A 65 -4.66 -1.98 -15.38
N SER A 66 -5.96 -1.92 -15.60
CA SER A 66 -6.98 -2.72 -14.94
C SER A 66 -8.27 -2.68 -15.76
N ASN A 67 -9.28 -3.46 -15.36
CA ASN A 67 -10.65 -3.36 -15.88
C ASN A 67 -11.53 -2.35 -15.12
N GLY A 68 -10.93 -1.49 -14.29
CA GLY A 68 -11.62 -0.44 -13.54
C GLY A 68 -10.66 0.63 -13.02
N PRO A 69 -11.12 1.51 -12.11
CA PRO A 69 -10.31 2.57 -11.51
C PRO A 69 -9.11 2.02 -10.74
N ALA A 70 -7.99 2.75 -10.73
CA ALA A 70 -6.85 2.47 -9.87
C ALA A 70 -7.19 2.77 -8.40
N PHE A 71 -6.49 2.12 -7.44
CA PHE A 71 -6.79 2.26 -6.02
C PHE A 71 -6.74 3.71 -5.52
N THR A 72 -5.84 4.53 -6.07
CA THR A 72 -5.70 5.94 -5.72
C THR A 72 -6.93 6.77 -6.08
N GLU A 73 -7.68 6.37 -7.11
CA GLU A 73 -8.95 7.02 -7.49
C GLU A 73 -10.09 6.67 -6.51
N LEU A 74 -9.93 5.59 -5.73
CA LEU A 74 -10.91 5.08 -4.77
C LEU A 74 -10.65 5.57 -3.33
N LEU A 75 -9.63 6.43 -3.12
CA LEU A 75 -9.34 7.06 -1.82
C LEU A 75 -10.22 8.29 -1.51
N GLY A 76 -11.21 8.58 -2.35
CA GLY A 76 -12.15 9.69 -2.13
C GLY A 76 -11.71 11.04 -2.71
N PHE A 77 -10.64 11.07 -3.52
CA PHE A 77 -10.14 12.28 -4.17
C PHE A 77 -10.32 12.23 -5.68
N ASN A 78 -10.70 13.36 -6.28
CA ASN A 78 -10.75 13.50 -7.74
C ASN A 78 -9.41 14.03 -8.26
N ALA A 79 -8.39 13.18 -8.30
CA ALA A 79 -7.06 13.55 -8.76
C ALA A 79 -7.05 13.74 -10.29
N GLY A 80 -6.75 14.94 -10.74
CA GLY A 80 -6.58 15.25 -12.15
C GLY A 80 -5.33 14.58 -12.73
N ARG A 81 -5.32 14.34 -14.05
CA ARG A 81 -4.17 13.75 -14.76
C ARG A 81 -3.16 14.83 -15.14
N SER A 82 -1.90 14.64 -14.76
CA SER A 82 -0.82 15.58 -15.14
C SER A 82 -0.63 15.64 -16.65
N ALA A 83 -0.73 14.51 -17.37
CA ALA A 83 -0.63 14.46 -18.82
C ALA A 83 -1.79 15.17 -19.56
N ALA A 84 -2.88 15.47 -18.87
CA ALA A 84 -4.01 16.24 -19.41
C ALA A 84 -3.97 17.71 -18.96
N GLY A 85 -2.87 18.17 -18.36
CA GLY A 85 -2.70 19.57 -17.95
C GLY A 85 -3.51 19.95 -16.71
N ALA A 86 -3.83 18.99 -15.83
CA ALA A 86 -4.53 19.27 -14.58
C ALA A 86 -3.72 20.22 -13.68
N SER A 87 -4.42 21.06 -12.90
CA SER A 87 -3.79 22.04 -12.02
C SER A 87 -3.10 21.36 -10.84
N VAL A 88 -1.86 21.78 -10.54
CA VAL A 88 -1.09 21.34 -9.38
C VAL A 88 -1.61 21.87 -8.04
N THR A 89 -2.59 22.78 -8.05
CA THR A 89 -3.18 23.35 -6.83
C THR A 89 -4.24 22.44 -6.20
N GLY A 90 -4.86 21.55 -6.99
CA GLY A 90 -5.82 20.54 -6.57
C GLY A 90 -5.20 19.16 -6.34
N SER A 91 -6.05 18.15 -6.18
CA SER A 91 -5.61 16.75 -6.23
C SER A 91 -5.10 16.40 -7.62
N ILE A 92 -3.93 15.78 -7.72
CA ILE A 92 -3.26 15.53 -8.99
C ILE A 92 -2.49 14.21 -8.97
N ASN A 93 -2.47 13.54 -10.12
CA ASN A 93 -1.80 12.28 -10.33
C ASN A 93 -0.70 12.41 -11.38
N TYR A 94 0.54 12.12 -10.99
CA TYR A 94 1.73 12.09 -11.82
C TYR A 94 2.23 10.67 -12.12
N ALA A 95 1.51 9.62 -11.68
CA ALA A 95 1.90 8.24 -11.94
C ALA A 95 1.76 7.89 -13.43
N TYR A 96 2.70 7.09 -13.93
CA TYR A 96 2.70 6.59 -15.31
C TYR A 96 2.93 5.08 -15.34
N GLY A 97 2.15 4.36 -16.13
CA GLY A 97 2.38 2.95 -16.39
C GLY A 97 3.81 2.68 -16.85
N GLY A 98 4.44 1.63 -16.32
CA GLY A 98 5.82 1.27 -16.65
C GLY A 98 6.90 2.16 -16.00
N ALA A 99 6.54 3.18 -15.21
CA ALA A 99 7.49 4.07 -14.57
C ALA A 99 8.44 3.32 -13.65
N ARG A 100 9.72 3.65 -13.74
CA ARG A 100 10.78 3.26 -12.81
C ARG A 100 10.88 4.29 -11.69
N THR A 101 11.63 3.97 -10.66
CA THR A 101 11.87 4.92 -9.55
C THR A 101 12.81 6.06 -9.91
N ASP A 102 13.66 5.87 -10.89
CA ASP A 102 14.73 6.76 -11.31
C ASP A 102 14.27 7.99 -12.13
N SER A 103 15.21 8.64 -12.84
CA SER A 103 14.99 9.78 -13.73
C SER A 103 14.81 9.37 -15.21
N SER A 104 14.19 8.22 -15.47
CA SER A 104 13.88 7.80 -16.85
C SER A 104 13.03 8.85 -17.56
N ALA A 105 13.29 9.07 -18.86
CA ALA A 105 12.65 10.13 -19.63
C ALA A 105 11.20 9.74 -20.00
N PHE A 106 10.98 8.52 -20.47
CA PHE A 106 9.65 8.03 -20.85
C PHE A 106 9.54 6.51 -20.69
N PRO A 107 8.46 6.00 -20.04
CA PRO A 107 7.56 6.79 -19.21
C PRO A 107 8.35 7.57 -18.17
N PRO A 108 7.89 8.77 -17.75
CA PRO A 108 8.62 9.56 -16.75
C PRO A 108 8.84 8.75 -15.48
N GLY A 109 10.11 8.52 -15.13
CA GLY A 109 10.46 7.87 -13.88
C GLY A 109 10.02 8.73 -12.68
N MET A 110 9.86 8.11 -11.51
CA MET A 110 9.23 8.77 -10.36
C MET A 110 10.00 10.02 -9.89
N ARG A 111 11.34 10.04 -10.03
CA ARG A 111 12.12 11.26 -9.78
C ARG A 111 11.76 12.39 -10.75
N ASN A 112 11.53 12.06 -12.03
CA ASN A 112 11.06 13.03 -13.03
C ASN A 112 9.61 13.44 -12.81
N GLN A 113 8.75 12.57 -12.28
CA GLN A 113 7.38 12.92 -11.88
C GLN A 113 7.39 13.99 -10.77
N LEU A 114 8.25 13.81 -9.74
CA LEU A 114 8.41 14.80 -8.68
C LEU A 114 8.99 16.13 -9.24
N LEU A 115 10.00 16.05 -10.10
CA LEU A 115 10.58 17.23 -10.75
C LEU A 115 9.54 17.97 -11.61
N ALA A 116 8.70 17.26 -12.35
CA ALA A 116 7.64 17.84 -13.16
C ALA A 116 6.57 18.51 -12.29
N TYR A 117 6.19 17.89 -11.16
CA TYR A 117 5.25 18.48 -10.21
C TYR A 117 5.79 19.79 -9.62
N THR A 118 7.02 19.80 -9.11
CA THR A 118 7.64 20.98 -8.50
C THR A 118 7.97 22.05 -9.55
N GLY A 119 8.40 21.64 -10.74
CA GLY A 119 8.66 22.54 -11.88
C GLY A 119 7.40 23.24 -12.42
N ALA A 120 6.23 22.63 -12.25
CA ALA A 120 4.93 23.25 -12.54
C ALA A 120 4.41 24.16 -11.41
N GLY A 121 5.22 24.41 -10.37
CA GLY A 121 4.86 25.22 -9.21
C GLY A 121 4.09 24.44 -8.13
N GLY A 122 4.11 23.10 -8.20
CA GLY A 122 3.53 22.24 -7.16
C GLY A 122 4.29 22.37 -5.83
N THR A 123 3.57 22.49 -4.76
CA THR A 123 4.09 22.58 -3.37
C THR A 123 3.40 21.56 -2.50
N PHE A 124 4.03 21.16 -1.41
CA PHE A 124 3.43 20.27 -0.42
C PHE A 124 2.96 21.08 0.81
N ARG A 125 1.89 20.61 1.44
CA ARG A 125 1.26 21.21 2.62
C ARG A 125 1.13 20.17 3.72
N SER A 126 1.08 20.61 4.97
CA SER A 126 0.84 19.74 6.13
C SER A 126 -0.53 19.01 6.11
N THR A 127 -1.46 19.49 5.29
CA THR A 127 -2.79 18.87 5.10
C THR A 127 -2.88 18.00 3.85
N ASP A 128 -1.78 17.79 3.12
CA ASP A 128 -1.77 16.94 1.94
C ASP A 128 -1.58 15.47 2.30
N LEU A 129 -2.26 14.60 1.57
CA LEU A 129 -1.91 13.20 1.44
C LEU A 129 -1.07 13.02 0.17
N VAL A 130 0.12 12.45 0.30
CA VAL A 130 0.94 12.05 -0.84
C VAL A 130 0.98 10.53 -0.92
N SER A 131 0.59 9.96 -2.05
CA SER A 131 0.67 8.52 -2.32
C SER A 131 1.86 8.22 -3.22
N ILE A 132 2.73 7.31 -2.79
CA ILE A 132 3.95 6.90 -3.53
C ILE A 132 3.97 5.38 -3.61
N LEU A 133 3.99 4.83 -4.84
CA LEU A 133 4.09 3.39 -5.07
C LEU A 133 4.87 3.13 -6.35
N GLY A 134 5.94 2.31 -6.27
CA GLY A 134 6.75 1.93 -7.42
C GLY A 134 7.93 1.06 -7.02
N GLY A 135 8.74 0.67 -8.02
CA GLY A 135 9.93 -0.18 -7.85
C GLY A 135 9.84 -1.50 -8.59
N ALA A 136 8.63 -2.04 -8.82
CA ALA A 136 8.45 -3.29 -9.55
C ALA A 136 9.02 -3.23 -10.97
N ASN A 137 8.85 -2.11 -11.68
CA ASN A 137 9.36 -1.95 -13.04
C ASN A 137 10.88 -1.96 -13.15
N ASN A 138 11.60 -1.47 -12.12
CA ASN A 138 13.05 -1.60 -12.05
C ASN A 138 13.45 -3.07 -12.02
N ILE A 139 12.77 -3.86 -11.19
CA ILE A 139 13.00 -5.30 -11.03
C ILE A 139 12.66 -6.02 -12.33
N PHE A 140 11.47 -5.79 -12.91
CA PHE A 140 11.05 -6.44 -14.17
C PHE A 140 12.06 -6.25 -15.31
N GLN A 141 12.62 -5.05 -15.43
CA GLN A 141 13.64 -4.75 -16.43
C GLN A 141 14.99 -5.40 -16.12
N GLY A 142 15.33 -5.58 -14.84
CA GLY A 142 16.58 -6.20 -14.41
C GLY A 142 16.58 -7.73 -14.45
N LEU A 143 15.40 -8.36 -14.29
CA LEU A 143 15.28 -9.81 -14.18
C LEU A 143 15.89 -10.62 -15.34
N PRO A 144 15.69 -10.24 -16.65
CA PRO A 144 16.26 -11.03 -17.74
C PRO A 144 17.80 -11.11 -17.70
N ALA A 145 18.45 -9.96 -17.50
CA ALA A 145 19.91 -9.90 -17.41
C ALA A 145 20.44 -10.62 -16.17
N ALA A 146 19.78 -10.45 -15.03
CA ALA A 146 20.15 -11.11 -13.79
C ALA A 146 19.95 -12.63 -13.87
N GLY A 147 18.83 -13.09 -14.46
CA GLY A 147 18.55 -14.52 -14.65
C GLY A 147 19.52 -15.23 -15.58
N ALA A 148 20.14 -14.52 -16.52
CA ALA A 148 21.19 -15.04 -17.39
C ALA A 148 22.58 -15.05 -16.73
N SER A 149 22.74 -14.43 -15.54
CA SER A 149 24.02 -14.39 -14.82
C SER A 149 24.31 -15.70 -14.10
N PRO A 150 25.61 -16.10 -13.99
CA PRO A 150 26.01 -17.20 -13.10
C PRO A 150 25.68 -16.99 -11.62
N ASN A 151 25.46 -15.72 -11.21
CA ASN A 151 25.01 -15.33 -9.88
C ASN A 151 23.79 -14.40 -9.99
N PRO A 152 22.58 -14.93 -10.20
CA PRO A 152 21.38 -14.11 -10.45
C PRO A 152 21.04 -13.15 -9.31
N THR A 153 21.14 -13.60 -8.06
CA THR A 153 20.84 -12.75 -6.89
C THR A 153 21.86 -11.64 -6.72
N GLY A 154 23.14 -11.90 -6.95
CA GLY A 154 24.17 -10.87 -6.96
C GLY A 154 24.01 -9.87 -8.10
N ALA A 155 23.54 -10.32 -9.26
CA ALA A 155 23.33 -9.46 -10.42
C ALA A 155 22.10 -8.55 -10.29
N ILE A 156 21.01 -8.98 -9.61
CA ILE A 156 19.82 -8.16 -9.37
C ILE A 156 19.99 -7.17 -8.21
N ALA A 157 20.87 -7.45 -7.26
CA ALA A 157 21.04 -6.65 -6.04
C ALA A 157 21.29 -5.14 -6.29
N PRO A 158 22.16 -4.73 -7.24
CA PRO A 158 22.34 -3.30 -7.55
C PRO A 158 21.09 -2.61 -8.06
N VAL A 159 20.25 -3.31 -8.86
CA VAL A 159 18.97 -2.79 -9.37
C VAL A 159 18.01 -2.54 -8.23
N VAL A 160 17.89 -3.51 -7.32
CA VAL A 160 17.04 -3.44 -6.12
C VAL A 160 17.50 -2.29 -5.22
N SER A 161 18.80 -2.21 -4.95
CA SER A 161 19.37 -1.19 -4.07
C SER A 161 19.16 0.23 -4.63
N ALA A 162 19.40 0.42 -5.93
CA ALA A 162 19.18 1.71 -6.59
C ALA A 162 17.69 2.11 -6.56
N ALA A 163 16.78 1.16 -6.85
CA ALA A 163 15.35 1.43 -6.83
C ALA A 163 14.85 1.82 -5.43
N ALA A 164 15.29 1.12 -4.38
CA ALA A 164 14.95 1.45 -3.01
C ALA A 164 15.54 2.81 -2.57
N ALA A 165 16.78 3.12 -3.00
CA ALA A 165 17.41 4.40 -2.73
C ALA A 165 16.64 5.57 -3.38
N ASP A 166 16.16 5.40 -4.61
CA ASP A 166 15.33 6.41 -5.29
C ASP A 166 14.01 6.63 -4.55
N MET A 167 13.33 5.56 -4.11
CA MET A 167 12.09 5.69 -3.32
C MET A 167 12.35 6.44 -2.01
N ASN A 168 13.39 6.09 -1.28
CA ASN A 168 13.77 6.77 -0.04
C ASN A 168 14.16 8.24 -0.28
N PHE A 169 14.83 8.54 -1.38
CA PHE A 169 15.09 9.91 -1.80
C PHE A 169 13.80 10.69 -2.05
N LEU A 170 12.82 10.11 -2.75
CA LEU A 170 11.52 10.73 -3.03
C LEU A 170 10.79 11.05 -1.72
N VAL A 171 10.66 10.07 -0.84
CA VAL A 171 9.98 10.24 0.45
C VAL A 171 10.64 11.32 1.30
N ASN A 172 11.97 11.29 1.43
CA ASN A 172 12.71 12.32 2.18
C ASN A 172 12.56 13.71 1.56
N SER A 173 12.58 13.81 0.22
CA SER A 173 12.44 15.10 -0.48
C SER A 173 11.04 15.69 -0.28
N ILE A 174 10.00 14.87 -0.37
CA ILE A 174 8.61 15.27 -0.19
C ILE A 174 8.34 15.66 1.27
N ALA A 175 8.87 14.89 2.23
CA ALA A 175 8.78 15.22 3.65
C ALA A 175 9.52 16.53 3.97
N ALA A 176 10.74 16.73 3.42
CA ALA A 176 11.51 17.97 3.57
C ALA A 176 10.79 19.18 2.96
N ALA A 177 9.96 18.98 1.94
CA ALA A 177 9.17 20.02 1.30
C ALA A 177 7.84 20.32 1.99
N GLY A 178 7.54 19.69 3.14
CA GLY A 178 6.44 20.04 4.03
C GLY A 178 5.16 19.20 3.87
N ALA A 179 5.22 18.04 3.22
CA ALA A 179 4.08 17.13 3.18
C ALA A 179 3.73 16.62 4.59
N GLY A 180 2.44 16.64 4.94
CA GLY A 180 1.97 16.19 6.25
C GLY A 180 1.91 14.68 6.38
N THR A 181 1.35 14.00 5.37
CA THR A 181 1.24 12.53 5.37
C THR A 181 1.70 11.96 4.03
N ILE A 182 2.55 10.92 4.09
CA ILE A 182 3.02 10.19 2.93
C ILE A 182 2.65 8.71 3.10
N LEU A 183 1.77 8.21 2.22
CA LEU A 183 1.42 6.80 2.10
C LEU A 183 2.39 6.14 1.11
N VAL A 184 3.28 5.30 1.59
CA VAL A 184 4.30 4.64 0.78
C VAL A 184 3.94 3.16 0.63
N GLY A 185 3.59 2.73 -0.59
CA GLY A 185 3.39 1.31 -0.88
C GLY A 185 4.74 0.60 -1.06
N ASN A 186 4.90 -0.56 -0.41
CA ASN A 186 5.90 -1.52 -0.84
C ASN A 186 5.36 -2.34 -2.03
N ILE A 187 6.15 -3.25 -2.60
CA ILE A 187 5.70 -4.07 -3.73
C ILE A 187 5.15 -5.42 -3.26
N PRO A 188 4.10 -5.94 -3.93
CA PRO A 188 3.52 -7.25 -3.62
C PRO A 188 4.49 -8.39 -3.93
N SER A 189 4.13 -9.64 -3.56
CA SER A 189 4.88 -10.83 -3.97
C SER A 189 4.94 -10.93 -5.50
N LEU A 190 6.13 -10.69 -6.06
CA LEU A 190 6.34 -10.77 -7.50
C LEU A 190 6.39 -12.23 -7.98
N GLY A 191 6.93 -13.13 -7.17
CA GLY A 191 7.01 -14.55 -7.51
C GLY A 191 5.64 -15.23 -7.62
N ASN A 192 4.63 -14.69 -6.93
CA ASN A 192 3.25 -15.19 -6.96
C ASN A 192 2.36 -14.52 -8.02
N ALA A 193 2.83 -13.44 -8.66
CA ALA A 193 2.09 -12.81 -9.74
C ALA A 193 1.95 -13.78 -10.93
N PRO A 194 0.81 -13.77 -11.66
CA PRO A 194 0.56 -14.73 -12.75
C PRO A 194 1.67 -14.81 -13.79
N GLN A 195 2.36 -13.70 -14.06
CA GLN A 195 3.48 -13.65 -15.01
C GLN A 195 4.68 -14.49 -14.59
N PHE A 196 4.93 -14.65 -13.30
CA PHE A 196 6.11 -15.33 -12.77
C PHE A 196 5.79 -16.68 -12.13
N ARG A 197 4.57 -16.83 -11.61
CA ARG A 197 4.13 -18.00 -10.87
C ARG A 197 4.37 -19.31 -11.65
N GLY A 198 5.09 -20.24 -11.02
CA GLY A 198 5.45 -21.52 -11.65
C GLY A 198 6.54 -21.44 -12.72
N THR A 199 7.14 -20.28 -12.96
CA THR A 199 8.26 -20.11 -13.89
C THR A 199 9.60 -20.23 -13.16
N VAL A 200 10.66 -20.45 -13.93
CA VAL A 200 12.05 -20.44 -13.41
C VAL A 200 12.48 -19.07 -12.86
N ALA A 201 11.79 -18.00 -13.27
CA ALA A 201 12.08 -16.65 -12.81
C ALA A 201 11.42 -16.31 -11.46
N ALA A 202 10.40 -17.07 -11.02
CA ALA A 202 9.64 -16.78 -9.81
C ALA A 202 10.51 -16.62 -8.54
N PRO A 203 11.48 -17.52 -8.23
CA PRO A 203 12.32 -17.35 -7.03
C PRO A 203 13.17 -16.08 -7.07
N LEU A 204 13.70 -15.70 -8.24
CA LEU A 204 14.51 -14.49 -8.39
C LEU A 204 13.65 -13.23 -8.28
N ALA A 205 12.45 -13.23 -8.86
CA ALA A 205 11.49 -12.13 -8.76
C ALA A 205 11.06 -11.90 -7.30
N GLU A 206 10.77 -12.99 -6.57
CA GLU A 206 10.41 -12.93 -5.15
C GLU A 206 11.56 -12.42 -4.29
N PHE A 207 12.78 -12.94 -4.50
CA PHE A 207 13.98 -12.46 -3.81
C PHE A 207 14.20 -10.96 -4.06
N ALA A 208 14.08 -10.50 -5.29
CA ALA A 208 14.26 -9.10 -5.63
C ALA A 208 13.20 -8.20 -4.96
N GLY A 209 11.93 -8.64 -4.97
CA GLY A 209 10.82 -7.92 -4.35
C GLY A 209 10.97 -7.80 -2.84
N THR A 210 11.26 -8.89 -2.14
CA THR A 210 11.45 -8.89 -0.69
C THR A 210 12.69 -8.12 -0.26
N SER A 211 13.78 -8.19 -1.05
CA SER A 211 14.99 -7.39 -0.82
C SER A 211 14.73 -5.89 -0.99
N PHE A 212 13.94 -5.51 -2.01
CA PHE A 212 13.50 -4.13 -2.21
C PHE A 212 12.67 -3.65 -1.02
N ASN A 213 11.67 -4.41 -0.58
CA ASN A 213 10.80 -4.05 0.54
C ASN A 213 11.59 -3.84 1.84
N SER A 214 12.59 -4.70 2.09
CA SER A 214 13.48 -4.57 3.25
C SER A 214 14.34 -3.30 3.19
N ALA A 215 14.93 -2.99 2.02
CA ALA A 215 15.74 -1.80 1.83
C ALA A 215 14.89 -0.50 1.88
N LEU A 216 13.68 -0.54 1.32
CA LEU A 216 12.71 0.55 1.42
C LEU A 216 12.37 0.83 2.88
N LEU A 217 11.97 -0.18 3.65
CA LEU A 217 11.61 -0.02 5.06
C LEU A 217 12.75 0.60 5.88
N ALA A 218 13.98 0.12 5.72
CA ALA A 218 15.15 0.66 6.43
C ALA A 218 15.35 2.17 6.16
N GLY A 219 15.17 2.59 4.90
CA GLY A 219 15.26 4.00 4.54
C GLY A 219 14.09 4.84 5.05
N LEU A 220 12.86 4.29 5.04
CA LEU A 220 11.68 4.95 5.60
C LEU A 220 11.83 5.20 7.11
N MET A 221 12.35 4.24 7.86
CA MET A 221 12.65 4.40 9.28
C MET A 221 13.65 5.53 9.53
N THR A 222 14.71 5.60 8.71
CA THR A 222 15.70 6.70 8.76
C THR A 222 15.06 8.05 8.46
N THR A 223 14.21 8.11 7.43
CA THR A 223 13.51 9.35 7.05
C THR A 223 12.52 9.77 8.13
N ALA A 224 11.74 8.85 8.70
CA ALA A 224 10.79 9.13 9.77
C ALA A 224 11.49 9.72 11.02
N ALA A 225 12.62 9.15 11.39
CA ALA A 225 13.43 9.68 12.51
C ALA A 225 13.97 11.10 12.22
N ALA A 226 14.33 11.40 10.97
CA ALA A 226 14.85 12.71 10.56
C ALA A 226 13.76 13.76 10.29
N ARG A 227 12.50 13.34 10.11
CA ARG A 227 11.35 14.17 9.71
C ARG A 227 10.13 13.98 10.61
N PRO A 228 10.23 14.27 11.92
CA PRO A 228 9.15 13.99 12.89
C PRO A 228 7.87 14.80 12.63
N GLY A 229 7.92 15.83 11.77
CA GLY A 229 6.74 16.60 11.36
C GLY A 229 5.97 16.01 10.20
N THR A 230 6.42 14.88 9.62
CA THR A 230 5.74 14.19 8.52
C THR A 230 5.33 12.79 8.98
N ASN A 231 4.06 12.47 8.84
CA ASN A 231 3.56 11.11 9.06
C ASN A 231 3.89 10.23 7.84
N ILE A 232 4.81 9.27 7.99
CA ILE A 232 5.20 8.33 6.95
C ILE A 232 4.57 6.98 7.25
N ILE A 233 3.59 6.59 6.44
CA ILE A 233 2.82 5.36 6.58
C ILE A 233 3.29 4.36 5.54
N LEU A 234 3.91 3.25 5.96
CA LEU A 234 4.20 2.13 5.08
C LEU A 234 2.91 1.33 4.85
N PHE A 235 2.39 1.39 3.64
CA PHE A 235 1.32 0.54 3.17
C PHE A 235 1.90 -0.80 2.68
N ASP A 236 1.81 -1.82 3.51
CA ASP A 236 2.42 -3.13 3.25
C ASP A 236 1.56 -3.97 2.29
N ILE A 237 1.67 -3.66 0.99
CA ILE A 237 0.94 -4.38 -0.07
C ILE A 237 1.40 -5.85 -0.17
N TYR A 238 2.63 -6.16 0.25
CA TYR A 238 3.12 -7.53 0.31
C TYR A 238 2.27 -8.37 1.28
N LYS A 239 2.07 -7.88 2.51
CA LYS A 239 1.22 -8.55 3.50
C LYS A 239 -0.25 -8.55 3.09
N VAL A 240 -0.73 -7.44 2.52
CA VAL A 240 -2.09 -7.38 1.95
C VAL A 240 -2.30 -8.49 0.92
N GLY A 241 -1.40 -8.65 -0.03
CA GLY A 241 -1.46 -9.72 -1.04
C GLY A 241 -1.44 -11.10 -0.41
N ALA A 242 -0.59 -11.32 0.61
CA ALA A 242 -0.53 -12.59 1.34
C ALA A 242 -1.87 -12.90 2.04
N ALA A 243 -2.50 -11.93 2.69
CA ALA A 243 -3.81 -12.11 3.33
C ALA A 243 -4.93 -12.43 2.32
N LEU A 244 -4.96 -11.74 1.17
CA LEU A 244 -5.92 -11.99 0.10
C LEU A 244 -5.77 -13.40 -0.49
N THR A 245 -4.55 -13.90 -0.60
CA THR A 245 -4.28 -15.23 -1.15
C THR A 245 -4.50 -16.35 -0.13
N ALA A 246 -4.29 -16.08 1.15
CA ALA A 246 -4.51 -17.07 2.21
C ALA A 246 -6.00 -17.38 2.43
N ASN A 247 -6.87 -16.38 2.32
CA ASN A 247 -8.32 -16.57 2.52
C ASN A 247 -9.14 -15.77 1.48
N PRO A 248 -9.08 -16.12 0.19
CA PRO A 248 -9.69 -15.34 -0.88
C PRO A 248 -11.21 -15.21 -0.74
N GLY A 249 -11.90 -16.24 -0.23
CA GLY A 249 -13.34 -16.22 -0.04
C GLY A 249 -13.83 -15.13 0.92
N ALA A 250 -13.07 -14.80 1.96
CA ALA A 250 -13.38 -13.71 2.88
C ALA A 250 -13.40 -12.33 2.19
N PHE A 251 -12.76 -12.21 1.06
CA PHE A 251 -12.67 -10.99 0.26
C PHE A 251 -13.54 -11.03 -1.02
N GLY A 252 -14.37 -12.08 -1.19
CA GLY A 252 -15.20 -12.27 -2.37
C GLY A 252 -14.43 -12.71 -3.61
N LEU A 253 -13.20 -13.20 -3.45
CA LEU A 253 -12.36 -13.68 -4.53
C LEU A 253 -12.49 -15.21 -4.67
N THR A 254 -12.48 -15.70 -5.91
CA THR A 254 -12.47 -17.13 -6.25
C THR A 254 -11.18 -17.54 -6.97
N ASN A 255 -10.46 -16.57 -7.52
CA ASN A 255 -9.19 -16.79 -8.20
C ASN A 255 -8.18 -15.68 -7.82
N VAL A 256 -7.07 -16.09 -7.22
CA VAL A 256 -5.98 -15.19 -6.76
C VAL A 256 -4.64 -15.57 -7.39
N THR A 257 -4.66 -16.40 -8.44
CA THR A 257 -3.46 -16.98 -9.05
C THR A 257 -3.35 -16.75 -10.54
N ASP A 258 -4.46 -16.62 -11.25
CA ASP A 258 -4.47 -16.52 -12.70
C ASP A 258 -4.86 -15.12 -13.15
N ALA A 259 -4.39 -14.75 -14.34
CA ALA A 259 -4.84 -13.55 -15.02
C ALA A 259 -6.26 -13.71 -15.56
N CYS A 260 -7.14 -12.75 -15.29
CA CYS A 260 -8.48 -12.72 -15.90
C CYS A 260 -8.43 -12.36 -17.39
N PHE A 261 -7.50 -11.46 -17.77
CA PHE A 261 -7.20 -11.15 -19.18
C PHE A 261 -5.84 -11.75 -19.54
N ASN A 262 -5.85 -12.71 -20.45
CA ASN A 262 -4.65 -13.44 -20.87
C ASN A 262 -3.98 -12.85 -22.14
N GLY A 263 -4.33 -11.62 -22.50
CA GLY A 263 -3.86 -10.95 -23.72
C GLY A 263 -4.78 -11.15 -24.94
N ILE A 264 -5.74 -12.08 -24.87
CA ILE A 264 -6.67 -12.41 -25.98
C ILE A 264 -8.12 -12.37 -25.47
N THR A 265 -8.39 -13.08 -24.39
CA THR A 265 -9.74 -13.25 -23.84
C THR A 265 -9.81 -12.78 -22.39
N VAL A 266 -10.99 -12.31 -22.01
CA VAL A 266 -11.32 -11.94 -20.64
C VAL A 266 -12.07 -13.09 -19.98
N CYS A 267 -11.77 -13.40 -18.72
CA CYS A 267 -12.47 -14.41 -17.93
C CYS A 267 -13.96 -14.05 -17.76
N ALA A 268 -14.80 -15.05 -17.45
CA ALA A 268 -16.24 -14.85 -17.33
C ALA A 268 -16.67 -14.03 -16.11
N THR A 269 -15.86 -14.03 -15.04
CA THR A 269 -16.18 -13.40 -13.76
C THR A 269 -15.06 -12.48 -13.25
N PRO A 270 -14.77 -11.35 -13.94
CA PRO A 270 -13.63 -10.49 -13.60
C PRO A 270 -13.64 -9.98 -12.14
N ASN A 271 -14.81 -9.79 -11.56
CA ASN A 271 -14.96 -9.24 -10.21
C ASN A 271 -14.61 -10.24 -9.08
N THR A 272 -14.32 -11.50 -9.43
CA THR A 272 -13.89 -12.54 -8.48
C THR A 272 -12.43 -12.94 -8.65
N TYR A 273 -11.71 -12.29 -9.57
CA TYR A 273 -10.27 -12.47 -9.77
C TYR A 273 -9.49 -11.37 -9.07
N LEU A 274 -8.34 -11.73 -8.49
CA LEU A 274 -7.40 -10.74 -7.95
C LEU A 274 -6.66 -10.01 -9.07
N PHE A 275 -6.18 -10.77 -10.07
CA PHE A 275 -5.35 -10.24 -11.14
C PHE A 275 -6.14 -10.02 -12.43
N TRP A 276 -5.97 -8.81 -13.01
CA TRP A 276 -6.49 -8.49 -14.33
C TRP A 276 -5.63 -9.14 -15.43
N ASP A 277 -4.32 -8.89 -15.37
CA ASP A 277 -3.35 -9.45 -16.30
C ASP A 277 -2.20 -10.15 -15.53
N GLY A 278 -1.02 -10.25 -16.15
CA GLY A 278 0.14 -10.92 -15.56
C GLY A 278 0.63 -10.34 -14.22
N VAL A 279 0.35 -9.06 -13.93
CA VAL A 279 0.90 -8.36 -12.76
C VAL A 279 -0.06 -7.35 -12.12
N HIS A 280 -1.10 -6.92 -12.83
CA HIS A 280 -2.00 -5.86 -12.35
C HIS A 280 -3.27 -6.42 -11.71
N PRO A 281 -3.78 -5.78 -10.65
CA PRO A 281 -5.05 -6.15 -10.03
C PRO A 281 -6.25 -5.86 -10.95
N THR A 282 -7.34 -6.62 -10.75
CA THR A 282 -8.67 -6.27 -11.28
C THR A 282 -9.24 -5.04 -10.59
N ALA A 283 -10.38 -4.54 -11.07
CA ALA A 283 -11.17 -3.53 -10.36
C ALA A 283 -11.53 -3.97 -8.93
N ALA A 284 -11.87 -5.25 -8.72
CA ALA A 284 -12.11 -5.82 -7.39
C ALA A 284 -10.83 -5.80 -6.54
N GLY A 285 -9.68 -6.20 -7.12
CA GLY A 285 -8.39 -6.11 -6.46
C GLY A 285 -8.03 -4.68 -6.04
N HIS A 286 -8.22 -3.70 -6.93
CA HIS A 286 -8.01 -2.28 -6.60
C HIS A 286 -8.95 -1.76 -5.51
N GLN A 287 -10.22 -2.21 -5.47
CA GLN A 287 -11.15 -1.86 -4.39
C GLN A 287 -10.68 -2.41 -3.03
N LEU A 288 -10.16 -3.63 -2.99
CA LEU A 288 -9.61 -4.22 -1.77
C LEU A 288 -8.36 -3.47 -1.31
N ILE A 289 -7.44 -3.17 -2.24
CA ILE A 289 -6.24 -2.35 -1.97
C ILE A 289 -6.64 -0.98 -1.42
N ALA A 290 -7.62 -0.30 -2.02
CA ALA A 290 -8.09 1.01 -1.56
C ALA A 290 -8.72 0.99 -0.17
N ARG A 291 -9.53 -0.05 0.14
CA ARG A 291 -10.10 -0.22 1.49
C ARG A 291 -9.00 -0.36 2.53
N LEU A 292 -8.05 -1.24 2.27
CA LEU A 292 -6.93 -1.46 3.18
C LEU A 292 -6.02 -0.23 3.29
N ALA A 293 -5.80 0.50 2.18
CA ALA A 293 -5.08 1.77 2.23
C ALA A 293 -5.78 2.80 3.13
N ASN A 294 -7.11 2.90 3.04
CA ASN A 294 -7.89 3.76 3.94
C ASN A 294 -7.80 3.31 5.41
N ASP A 295 -7.77 2.00 5.67
CA ASP A 295 -7.53 1.50 7.03
C ASP A 295 -6.13 1.88 7.54
N TYR A 296 -5.08 1.75 6.72
CA TYR A 296 -3.74 2.19 7.07
C TYR A 296 -3.67 3.69 7.35
N LEU A 297 -4.35 4.51 6.55
CA LEU A 297 -4.47 5.96 6.77
C LEU A 297 -5.18 6.25 8.08
N TYR A 298 -6.31 5.63 8.34
CA TYR A 298 -7.08 5.82 9.55
C TYR A 298 -6.26 5.49 10.82
N TYR A 299 -5.63 4.32 10.84
CA TYR A 299 -4.83 3.90 11.99
C TYR A 299 -3.48 4.60 12.07
N GLY A 300 -2.87 4.96 10.95
CA GLY A 300 -1.64 5.72 10.90
C GLY A 300 -1.82 7.15 11.43
N ASP A 301 -2.96 7.78 11.17
CA ASP A 301 -3.28 9.11 11.69
C ASP A 301 -3.56 9.09 13.20
N ILE A 302 -4.24 8.05 13.69
CA ILE A 302 -4.42 7.85 15.13
C ILE A 302 -3.07 7.62 15.82
N GLY A 303 -2.16 6.91 15.15
CA GLY A 303 -0.82 6.60 15.66
C GLY A 303 0.19 7.73 15.53
N ALA A 304 -0.03 8.72 14.66
CA ALA A 304 0.87 9.86 14.48
C ALA A 304 0.99 10.73 15.74
N GLN A 305 0.06 10.59 16.68
CA GLN A 305 0.13 11.25 17.98
C GLN A 305 1.09 10.54 18.97
N SER A 306 1.52 9.31 18.69
CA SER A 306 2.67 8.66 19.32
C SER A 306 3.16 7.49 18.47
N THR A 307 4.45 7.45 18.16
CA THR A 307 5.09 6.38 17.38
C THR A 307 4.95 5.00 18.02
N VAL A 308 4.74 4.93 19.34
CA VAL A 308 4.48 3.71 20.11
C VAL A 308 3.06 3.20 19.90
N GLN A 309 2.07 4.09 19.76
CA GLN A 309 0.66 3.70 19.58
C GLN A 309 0.36 3.15 18.19
N ALA A 310 1.09 3.60 17.15
CA ALA A 310 0.91 3.08 15.80
C ALA A 310 1.35 1.61 15.68
N GLU A 311 2.49 1.26 16.26
CA GLU A 311 2.97 -0.13 16.27
C GLU A 311 2.08 -1.03 17.13
N THR A 312 1.64 -0.52 18.29
CA THR A 312 0.72 -1.24 19.20
C THR A 312 -0.65 -1.44 18.55
N ALA A 313 -1.21 -0.40 17.93
CA ALA A 313 -2.50 -0.51 17.23
C ALA A 313 -2.42 -1.45 16.01
N PHE A 314 -1.29 -1.48 15.32
CA PHE A 314 -1.07 -2.39 14.18
C PHE A 314 -0.99 -3.85 14.64
N ARG A 315 -0.24 -4.12 15.72
CA ARG A 315 -0.15 -5.46 16.33
C ARG A 315 -1.51 -5.92 16.88
N GLN A 316 -2.20 -5.05 17.60
CA GLN A 316 -3.56 -5.36 18.11
C GLN A 316 -4.55 -5.67 17.00
N ARG A 317 -4.39 -5.08 15.83
CA ARG A 317 -5.22 -5.40 14.67
C ARG A 317 -4.84 -6.73 14.03
N GLU A 318 -3.55 -7.05 13.89
CA GLU A 318 -3.12 -8.38 13.44
C GLU A 318 -3.67 -9.45 14.38
N ASP A 319 -3.56 -9.23 15.69
CA ASP A 319 -4.10 -10.12 16.73
C ASP A 319 -5.63 -10.23 16.66
N LEU A 320 -6.34 -9.12 16.39
CA LEU A 320 -7.80 -9.13 16.19
C LEU A 320 -8.23 -9.85 14.91
N LEU A 321 -7.47 -9.72 13.83
CA LEU A 321 -7.72 -10.43 12.58
C LEU A 321 -7.41 -11.93 12.73
N ASP A 322 -6.36 -12.28 13.45
CA ASP A 322 -6.03 -13.66 13.77
C ASP A 322 -7.08 -14.27 14.71
N LEU A 323 -7.50 -13.55 15.74
CA LEU A 323 -8.59 -13.97 16.63
C LEU A 323 -9.93 -14.14 15.88
N ALA A 324 -10.25 -13.23 14.96
CA ALA A 324 -11.43 -13.33 14.12
C ALA A 324 -11.34 -14.53 13.16
N SER A 325 -10.15 -14.78 12.58
CA SER A 325 -9.91 -15.90 11.68
C SER A 325 -9.93 -17.24 12.44
N GLU A 326 -9.34 -17.30 13.63
CA GLU A 326 -9.41 -18.47 14.51
C GLU A 326 -10.85 -18.73 15.01
N GLY A 327 -11.57 -17.67 15.38
CA GLY A 327 -12.99 -17.75 15.77
C GLY A 327 -13.89 -18.25 14.63
N MET A 328 -13.55 -17.97 13.37
CA MET A 328 -14.30 -18.43 12.20
C MET A 328 -13.86 -19.83 11.74
N SER A 329 -12.59 -20.18 11.88
CA SER A 329 -12.05 -21.48 11.40
C SER A 329 -12.34 -22.65 12.35
N GLY A 330 -12.66 -22.40 13.61
CA GLY A 330 -12.84 -23.43 14.64
C GLY A 330 -14.28 -23.95 14.83
N ARG A 331 -15.28 -23.48 14.06
CA ARG A 331 -16.69 -23.84 14.30
C ARG A 331 -17.41 -24.32 13.04
N ALA A 332 -17.46 -25.63 12.89
CA ALA A 332 -18.33 -26.31 11.91
C ALA A 332 -19.84 -26.20 12.22
N ASP A 333 -20.25 -25.66 13.38
CA ASP A 333 -21.63 -25.74 13.91
C ASP A 333 -22.31 -24.39 14.21
N TRP A 334 -22.07 -23.38 13.37
CA TRP A 334 -22.75 -22.09 13.54
C TRP A 334 -24.23 -22.19 13.18
N GLN A 335 -25.09 -22.16 14.21
CA GLN A 335 -26.52 -21.91 14.02
C GLN A 335 -26.78 -20.41 13.90
N ALA A 336 -27.75 -20.01 13.07
CA ALA A 336 -28.11 -18.60 12.87
C ALA A 336 -28.53 -17.94 14.20
N GLY A 337 -27.77 -16.94 14.65
CA GLY A 337 -28.00 -16.18 15.89
C GLY A 337 -26.91 -15.12 16.09
N THR A 338 -27.14 -14.20 17.04
CA THR A 338 -26.12 -13.21 17.42
C THR A 338 -25.20 -13.86 18.44
N HIS A 339 -23.92 -13.99 18.10
CA HIS A 339 -22.90 -14.53 19.00
C HIS A 339 -21.95 -13.41 19.42
N LEU A 340 -21.72 -13.29 20.74
CA LEU A 340 -20.70 -12.42 21.32
C LEU A 340 -19.47 -13.26 21.67
N THR A 341 -18.35 -12.96 21.08
CA THR A 341 -17.06 -13.60 21.42
C THR A 341 -16.25 -12.63 22.25
N PHE A 342 -15.82 -13.06 23.43
CA PHE A 342 -14.89 -12.31 24.29
C PHE A 342 -13.54 -12.99 24.24
N GLY A 343 -12.51 -12.27 23.82
CA GLY A 343 -11.11 -12.68 23.91
C GLY A 343 -10.32 -11.66 24.72
N ALA A 344 -9.38 -12.12 25.54
CA ALA A 344 -8.40 -11.27 26.19
C ALA A 344 -7.04 -11.49 25.51
N ILE A 345 -6.49 -10.44 24.92
CA ILE A 345 -5.14 -10.43 24.37
C ILE A 345 -4.24 -9.83 25.43
N ALA A 346 -3.22 -10.57 25.87
CA ALA A 346 -2.16 -10.06 26.71
C ALA A 346 -0.87 -10.04 25.90
N ASP A 347 -0.46 -8.87 25.45
CA ASP A 347 0.85 -8.66 24.83
C ASP A 347 1.74 -7.85 25.79
N SER A 348 3.00 -8.28 25.95
CA SER A 348 4.00 -7.53 26.70
C SER A 348 4.87 -6.78 25.70
N VAL A 349 4.67 -5.48 25.59
CA VAL A 349 5.54 -4.61 24.82
C VAL A 349 6.70 -4.18 25.71
N GLU A 350 7.89 -4.73 25.50
CA GLU A 350 9.13 -4.12 26.01
C GLU A 350 9.45 -2.91 25.14
N THR A 351 9.18 -1.73 25.67
CA THR A 351 9.66 -0.48 25.11
C THR A 351 11.02 -0.18 25.74
N ASP A 352 12.10 -0.35 24.98
CA ASP A 352 13.38 0.24 25.34
C ASP A 352 13.22 1.77 25.37
N ALA A 353 13.04 2.33 26.54
CA ALA A 353 13.14 3.75 26.77
C ALA A 353 14.58 4.16 26.42
N ARG A 354 14.80 4.67 25.23
CA ARG A 354 16.05 5.34 24.90
C ARG A 354 16.12 6.56 25.79
N GLY A 355 17.03 6.46 26.75
CA GLY A 355 17.32 7.47 27.74
C GLY A 355 17.65 8.83 27.13
N SER A 356 17.35 9.82 27.91
CA SER A 356 17.66 11.23 27.79
C SER A 356 19.04 11.57 27.25
#